data_07bf83646ab12cbbd44f064646af1d0d
#
_entry.id   07bf83646ab12cbbd44f064646af1d0d
#
_cell.length_a   1.000
_cell.length_b   1.000
_cell.length_c   1.000
_cell.angle_alpha   90.00
_cell.angle_beta   90.00
_cell.angle_gamma   90.00
#
_symmetry.space_group_name_H-M   'P 1'
#
loop_
_entity.id
_entity.type
_entity.pdbx_description
1 polymer ?
#
loop_
_entity_poly.entity_id
_entity_poly.type
_entity_poly.pdbx_seq_one_letter_code
_entity_poly.pdbx_strand_id
1 'polypeptide(L)'
;EEKKKTGIPKLKVGYNRVFGYYLEVPKAYAKKVPESYHRKQTVAAGDRYITPELKEKETSILRADERSQALESELFKELREWILEFLGSLQATTMAVSRIDGICSLAEVSQANNYVRPEMSDDGALSISDGRHPVIEVLREGQYIPNSLQLDNKQRQLMILTGPNMGGKSTYMRQTALICVMAQAGCFVPASSARLGIVDRVFTRVGAHDDLVHGHSTFMVEMLELANILRNATPNSLVLLDEIGRGTSTFDGLALAWAVSEELHAGKGVKTMFATHYHQLTDVSSILDRSINCHMQAKEDGHELTLLHRVAEGPTDASFGI
;
A
#
# COMPACT_ATOMS: atom_id res chain seq x y z
N GLU A 1 -44.25 -50.05 -4.63
CA GLU A 1 -45.05 -50.91 -3.76
C GLU A 1 -46.52 -50.49 -3.81
N GLU A 2 -46.91 -49.26 -3.52
CA GLU A 2 -48.27 -48.76 -3.41
C GLU A 2 -49.08 -48.89 -4.69
N LYS A 3 -48.46 -48.69 -5.89
CA LYS A 3 -49.13 -48.95 -7.19
C LYS A 3 -49.54 -50.39 -7.35
N LYS A 4 -48.76 -51.35 -6.83
CA LYS A 4 -49.07 -52.77 -6.89
C LYS A 4 -50.17 -53.16 -5.88
N LYS A 5 -50.13 -52.60 -4.66
CA LYS A 5 -51.13 -52.80 -3.61
C LYS A 5 -52.50 -52.28 -4.02
N THR A 6 -52.58 -51.09 -4.59
CA THR A 6 -53.84 -50.41 -4.87
C THR A 6 -54.36 -50.66 -6.27
N GLY A 7 -53.55 -51.19 -7.22
CA GLY A 7 -53.88 -51.30 -8.61
C GLY A 7 -54.16 -49.96 -9.33
N ILE A 8 -53.54 -48.86 -8.79
CA ILE A 8 -53.70 -47.51 -9.32
C ILE A 8 -52.41 -47.13 -10.11
N PRO A 9 -52.42 -47.26 -11.45
CA PRO A 9 -51.18 -47.07 -12.22
C PRO A 9 -50.69 -45.64 -12.24
N LYS A 10 -51.61 -44.66 -12.08
CA LYS A 10 -51.32 -43.22 -12.08
C LYS A 10 -51.08 -42.61 -10.69
N LEU A 11 -50.92 -43.41 -9.65
CA LEU A 11 -50.55 -42.96 -8.32
C LEU A 11 -49.14 -42.32 -8.34
N LYS A 12 -49.02 -41.13 -7.76
CA LYS A 12 -47.76 -40.38 -7.66
C LYS A 12 -47.46 -40.07 -6.22
N VAL A 13 -46.16 -40.05 -5.86
CA VAL A 13 -45.68 -39.49 -4.61
C VAL A 13 -45.31 -38.05 -4.87
N GLY A 14 -45.73 -37.12 -4.00
CA GLY A 14 -45.37 -35.73 -4.02
C GLY A 14 -44.98 -35.23 -2.63
N TYR A 15 -44.42 -34.06 -2.56
CA TYR A 15 -44.04 -33.38 -1.30
C TYR A 15 -44.74 -32.02 -1.24
N ASN A 16 -45.23 -31.65 -0.07
CA ASN A 16 -45.79 -30.34 0.23
C ASN A 16 -45.19 -29.79 1.53
N ARG A 17 -44.82 -28.53 1.52
CA ARG A 17 -44.16 -27.89 2.69
C ARG A 17 -45.04 -27.84 3.95
N VAL A 18 -46.38 -27.91 3.80
CA VAL A 18 -47.32 -27.79 4.92
C VAL A 18 -47.59 -29.13 5.62
N PHE A 19 -47.70 -30.22 4.88
CA PHE A 19 -48.09 -31.52 5.43
C PHE A 19 -47.16 -32.68 5.01
N GLY A 20 -46.08 -32.41 4.33
CA GLY A 20 -45.01 -33.38 4.02
C GLY A 20 -45.29 -34.21 2.76
N TYR A 21 -44.82 -35.45 2.76
CA TYR A 21 -45.02 -36.38 1.66
C TYR A 21 -46.44 -36.85 1.57
N TYR A 22 -46.95 -36.99 0.34
CA TYR A 22 -48.31 -37.46 0.05
C TYR A 22 -48.36 -38.36 -1.18
N LEU A 23 -49.44 -39.15 -1.25
CA LEU A 23 -49.83 -39.93 -2.42
C LEU A 23 -50.92 -39.19 -3.14
N GLU A 24 -50.72 -38.85 -4.42
CA GLU A 24 -51.72 -38.22 -5.26
C GLU A 24 -52.43 -39.28 -6.11
N VAL A 25 -53.75 -39.37 -5.92
CA VAL A 25 -54.62 -40.30 -6.60
C VAL A 25 -55.56 -39.50 -7.50
N PRO A 26 -55.59 -39.75 -8.85
CA PRO A 26 -56.53 -39.09 -9.72
C PRO A 26 -58.01 -39.46 -9.38
N LYS A 27 -58.91 -38.49 -9.57
CA LYS A 27 -60.38 -38.67 -9.26
C LYS A 27 -61.00 -39.92 -9.82
N ALA A 28 -60.56 -40.35 -10.99
CA ALA A 28 -61.07 -41.58 -11.67
C ALA A 28 -60.84 -42.88 -10.86
N TYR A 29 -59.85 -42.82 -9.90
CA TYR A 29 -59.46 -43.98 -9.07
C TYR A 29 -59.85 -43.84 -7.60
N ALA A 30 -60.60 -42.82 -7.22
CA ALA A 30 -60.99 -42.54 -5.83
C ALA A 30 -61.66 -43.71 -5.13
N LYS A 31 -62.45 -44.53 -5.86
CA LYS A 31 -63.10 -45.73 -5.32
C LYS A 31 -62.22 -46.93 -5.06
N LYS A 32 -60.93 -46.85 -5.52
CA LYS A 32 -59.92 -47.91 -5.32
C LYS A 32 -58.97 -47.58 -4.19
N VAL A 33 -59.16 -46.46 -3.51
CA VAL A 33 -58.31 -46.03 -2.41
C VAL A 33 -58.63 -46.85 -1.17
N PRO A 34 -57.66 -47.51 -0.49
CA PRO A 34 -57.86 -48.24 0.75
C PRO A 34 -58.34 -47.33 1.90
N GLU A 35 -59.14 -47.87 2.81
CA GLU A 35 -59.62 -47.14 4.00
C GLU A 35 -58.46 -46.64 4.92
N SER A 36 -57.28 -47.26 4.85
CA SER A 36 -56.08 -46.84 5.58
C SER A 36 -55.43 -45.54 5.05
N TYR A 37 -55.90 -45.01 3.93
CA TYR A 37 -55.40 -43.76 3.37
C TYR A 37 -56.16 -42.56 3.94
N HIS A 38 -55.50 -41.69 4.64
CA HIS A 38 -56.09 -40.47 5.16
C HIS A 38 -56.02 -39.33 4.17
N ARG A 39 -57.18 -38.88 3.66
CA ARG A 39 -57.28 -37.77 2.73
C ARG A 39 -56.92 -36.47 3.44
N LYS A 40 -55.98 -35.70 2.88
CA LYS A 40 -55.51 -34.41 3.40
C LYS A 40 -55.93 -33.21 2.56
N GLN A 41 -56.01 -33.39 1.24
CA GLN A 41 -56.33 -32.28 0.35
C GLN A 41 -56.99 -32.81 -0.93
N THR A 42 -58.02 -32.11 -1.39
CA THR A 42 -58.61 -32.28 -2.73
C THR A 42 -58.05 -31.20 -3.66
N VAL A 43 -57.53 -31.60 -4.82
CA VAL A 43 -57.04 -30.71 -5.86
C VAL A 43 -57.79 -30.95 -7.17
N ALA A 44 -57.62 -30.07 -8.13
CA ALA A 44 -58.35 -30.17 -9.40
C ALA A 44 -58.12 -31.52 -10.11
N ALA A 45 -56.92 -32.08 -10.06
CA ALA A 45 -56.53 -33.31 -10.74
C ALA A 45 -56.79 -34.61 -9.93
N GLY A 46 -57.04 -34.53 -8.59
CA GLY A 46 -57.21 -35.72 -7.76
C GLY A 46 -57.28 -35.39 -6.27
N ASP A 47 -57.11 -36.40 -5.43
CA ASP A 47 -57.03 -36.26 -3.99
C ASP A 47 -55.64 -36.66 -3.48
N ARG A 48 -55.19 -35.98 -2.44
CA ARG A 48 -53.92 -36.24 -1.78
C ARG A 48 -54.14 -36.95 -0.48
N TYR A 49 -53.42 -38.04 -0.29
CA TYR A 49 -53.55 -38.93 0.84
C TYR A 49 -52.21 -39.07 1.57
N ILE A 50 -52.28 -39.30 2.87
CA ILE A 50 -51.17 -39.72 3.69
C ILE A 50 -51.47 -41.13 4.22
N THR A 51 -50.44 -41.97 4.25
CA THR A 51 -50.56 -43.31 4.88
C THR A 51 -49.64 -43.34 6.08
N PRO A 52 -49.94 -44.20 7.07
CA PRO A 52 -49.07 -44.42 8.24
C PRO A 52 -47.64 -44.80 7.82
N GLU A 53 -47.51 -45.69 6.83
CA GLU A 53 -46.19 -46.11 6.28
C GLU A 53 -45.44 -44.98 5.65
N LEU A 54 -46.12 -44.06 4.89
CA LEU A 54 -45.51 -42.90 4.30
C LEU A 54 -45.02 -41.93 5.39
N LYS A 55 -45.78 -41.77 6.46
CA LYS A 55 -45.41 -40.89 7.57
C LYS A 55 -44.23 -41.44 8.37
N GLU A 56 -44.16 -42.75 8.55
CA GLU A 56 -43.00 -43.41 9.18
C GLU A 56 -41.71 -43.21 8.32
N LYS A 57 -41.82 -43.38 6.98
CA LYS A 57 -40.71 -43.14 6.04
C LYS A 57 -40.23 -41.68 6.10
N GLU A 58 -41.19 -40.74 6.09
CA GLU A 58 -40.89 -39.30 6.23
C GLU A 58 -40.14 -39.02 7.51
N THR A 59 -40.62 -39.52 8.64
CA THR A 59 -39.98 -39.35 9.94
C THR A 59 -38.56 -39.94 9.94
N SER A 60 -38.37 -41.08 9.28
CA SER A 60 -37.05 -41.71 9.16
C SER A 60 -36.07 -40.86 8.31
N ILE A 61 -36.57 -40.27 7.20
CA ILE A 61 -35.76 -39.36 6.34
C ILE A 61 -35.35 -38.11 7.10
N LEU A 62 -36.31 -37.43 7.77
CA LEU A 62 -36.03 -36.21 8.55
C LEU A 62 -35.05 -36.47 9.67
N ARG A 63 -35.21 -37.58 10.41
CA ARG A 63 -34.26 -37.97 11.47
C ARG A 63 -32.86 -38.30 10.91
N ALA A 64 -32.79 -38.89 9.70
CA ALA A 64 -31.52 -39.17 9.06
C ALA A 64 -30.80 -37.88 8.68
N ASP A 65 -31.50 -36.88 8.13
CA ASP A 65 -30.94 -35.56 7.81
C ASP A 65 -30.45 -34.83 9.04
N GLU A 66 -31.27 -34.77 10.10
CA GLU A 66 -30.87 -34.15 11.38
C GLU A 66 -29.63 -34.83 11.98
N ARG A 67 -29.58 -36.16 11.93
CA ARG A 67 -28.45 -36.93 12.42
C ARG A 67 -27.19 -36.73 11.58
N SER A 68 -27.34 -36.61 10.27
CA SER A 68 -26.22 -36.32 9.37
C SER A 68 -25.61 -34.95 9.68
N GLN A 69 -26.43 -33.91 9.80
CA GLN A 69 -25.99 -32.57 10.15
C GLN A 69 -25.30 -32.51 11.53
N ALA A 70 -25.87 -33.20 12.51
CA ALA A 70 -25.26 -33.28 13.85
C ALA A 70 -23.87 -33.95 13.79
N LEU A 71 -23.76 -35.07 13.07
CA LEU A 71 -22.51 -35.80 12.92
C LEU A 71 -21.45 -34.98 12.13
N GLU A 72 -21.84 -34.29 11.06
CA GLU A 72 -20.97 -33.38 10.34
C GLU A 72 -20.41 -32.27 11.24
N SER A 73 -21.27 -31.68 12.08
CA SER A 73 -20.86 -30.64 13.03
C SER A 73 -19.87 -31.18 14.07
N GLU A 74 -20.12 -32.40 14.58
CA GLU A 74 -19.25 -33.05 15.54
C GLU A 74 -17.87 -33.37 14.94
N LEU A 75 -17.85 -34.02 13.78
CA LEU A 75 -16.61 -34.33 13.04
C LEU A 75 -15.80 -33.09 12.66
N PHE A 76 -16.49 -32.02 12.24
CA PHE A 76 -15.83 -30.75 11.95
C PHE A 76 -15.17 -30.15 13.22
N LYS A 77 -15.86 -30.26 14.36
CA LYS A 77 -15.31 -29.79 15.63
C LYS A 77 -14.08 -30.59 16.06
N GLU A 78 -14.15 -31.92 15.98
CA GLU A 78 -13.01 -32.81 16.25
C GLU A 78 -11.81 -32.50 15.33
N LEU A 79 -12.05 -32.35 14.03
CA LEU A 79 -11.01 -32.01 13.06
C LEU A 79 -10.34 -30.67 13.41
N ARG A 80 -11.15 -29.67 13.77
CA ARG A 80 -10.63 -28.36 14.19
C ARG A 80 -9.78 -28.46 15.47
N GLU A 81 -10.22 -29.22 16.45
CA GLU A 81 -9.49 -29.43 17.69
C GLU A 81 -8.16 -30.17 17.43
N TRP A 82 -8.17 -31.16 16.56
CA TRP A 82 -6.96 -31.86 16.14
C TRP A 82 -5.97 -30.94 15.42
N ILE A 83 -6.42 -30.07 14.50
CA ILE A 83 -5.57 -29.08 13.82
C ILE A 83 -4.93 -28.11 14.84
N LEU A 84 -5.66 -27.72 15.89
CA LEU A 84 -5.15 -26.81 16.93
C LEU A 84 -3.93 -27.37 17.67
N GLU A 85 -3.79 -28.68 17.79
CA GLU A 85 -2.60 -29.30 18.39
C GLU A 85 -1.32 -28.98 17.59
N PHE A 86 -1.44 -28.77 16.29
CA PHE A 86 -0.32 -28.45 15.40
C PHE A 86 -0.16 -26.94 15.11
N LEU A 87 -1.01 -26.10 15.71
CA LEU A 87 -1.06 -24.67 15.39
C LEU A 87 0.31 -23.98 15.56
N GLY A 88 1.03 -24.30 16.63
CA GLY A 88 2.35 -23.72 16.90
C GLY A 88 3.38 -24.07 15.81
N SER A 89 3.43 -25.33 15.38
CA SER A 89 4.35 -25.77 14.32
C SER A 89 3.95 -25.22 12.95
N LEU A 90 2.65 -25.14 12.65
CA LEU A 90 2.14 -24.53 11.42
C LEU A 90 2.49 -23.05 11.35
N GLN A 91 2.29 -22.30 12.42
CA GLN A 91 2.65 -20.89 12.49
C GLN A 91 4.16 -20.68 12.33
N ALA A 92 4.99 -21.47 13.02
CA ALA A 92 6.44 -21.40 12.88
C ALA A 92 6.91 -21.68 11.44
N THR A 93 6.34 -22.71 10.82
CA THR A 93 6.64 -23.07 9.44
C THR A 93 6.21 -21.95 8.47
N THR A 94 5.01 -21.42 8.64
CA THR A 94 4.50 -20.29 7.83
C THR A 94 5.41 -19.07 7.95
N MET A 95 5.85 -18.72 9.16
CA MET A 95 6.78 -17.62 9.37
C MET A 95 8.13 -17.86 8.70
N ALA A 96 8.66 -19.07 8.76
CA ALA A 96 9.92 -19.42 8.11
C ALA A 96 9.81 -19.32 6.59
N VAL A 97 8.75 -19.88 6.00
CA VAL A 97 8.48 -19.80 4.55
C VAL A 97 8.30 -18.35 4.11
N SER A 98 7.51 -17.55 4.83
CA SER A 98 7.29 -16.13 4.51
C SER A 98 8.58 -15.31 4.55
N ARG A 99 9.49 -15.61 5.49
CA ARG A 99 10.81 -14.95 5.55
C ARG A 99 11.68 -15.31 4.36
N ILE A 100 11.72 -16.58 4.01
CA ILE A 100 12.49 -17.06 2.85
C ILE A 100 11.94 -16.43 1.56
N ASP A 101 10.63 -16.45 1.36
CA ASP A 101 9.96 -15.86 0.21
C ASP A 101 10.27 -14.36 0.08
N GLY A 102 10.15 -13.61 1.19
CA GLY A 102 10.50 -12.18 1.22
C GLY A 102 11.97 -11.93 0.86
N ILE A 103 12.91 -12.72 1.40
CA ILE A 103 14.34 -12.58 1.08
C ILE A 103 14.62 -12.93 -0.38
N CYS A 104 14.01 -14.00 -0.92
CA CYS A 104 14.16 -14.38 -2.31
C CYS A 104 13.63 -13.28 -3.25
N SER A 105 12.44 -12.74 -2.98
CA SER A 105 11.87 -11.64 -3.76
C SER A 105 12.76 -10.40 -3.79
N LEU A 106 13.32 -10.01 -2.64
CA LEU A 106 14.27 -8.89 -2.54
C LEU A 106 15.56 -9.17 -3.30
N ALA A 107 16.06 -10.40 -3.26
CA ALA A 107 17.27 -10.80 -3.96
C ALA A 107 17.06 -10.78 -5.49
N GLU A 108 15.94 -11.32 -5.98
CA GLU A 108 15.58 -11.31 -7.41
C GLU A 108 15.46 -9.88 -7.95
N VAL A 109 14.72 -9.00 -7.26
CA VAL A 109 14.58 -7.59 -7.63
C VAL A 109 15.93 -6.88 -7.64
N SER A 110 16.78 -7.13 -6.63
CA SER A 110 18.09 -6.51 -6.51
C SER A 110 19.02 -6.95 -7.65
N GLN A 111 19.01 -8.22 -7.99
CA GLN A 111 19.80 -8.77 -9.11
C GLN A 111 19.30 -8.22 -10.46
N ALA A 112 17.99 -8.24 -10.69
CA ALA A 112 17.40 -7.79 -11.94
C ALA A 112 17.67 -6.30 -12.22
N ASN A 113 17.74 -5.46 -11.18
CA ASN A 113 17.92 -4.02 -11.30
C ASN A 113 19.33 -3.53 -10.94
N ASN A 114 20.31 -4.42 -10.74
CA ASN A 114 21.68 -4.08 -10.38
C ASN A 114 21.75 -3.19 -9.13
N TYR A 115 21.01 -3.56 -8.07
CA TYR A 115 21.09 -2.88 -6.79
C TYR A 115 22.30 -3.37 -6.00
N VAL A 116 22.86 -2.50 -5.16
CA VAL A 116 24.04 -2.79 -4.36
C VAL A 116 23.71 -2.88 -2.88
N ARG A 117 24.48 -3.66 -2.15
CA ARG A 117 24.40 -3.72 -0.69
C ARG A 117 24.88 -2.40 -0.07
N PRO A 118 24.03 -1.66 0.67
CA PRO A 118 24.48 -0.45 1.37
C PRO A 118 25.34 -0.80 2.57
N GLU A 119 26.30 0.07 2.88
CA GLU A 119 27.01 0.09 4.15
C GLU A 119 26.26 0.97 5.15
N MET A 120 25.87 0.42 6.28
CA MET A 120 25.26 1.19 7.37
C MET A 120 26.36 1.70 8.30
N SER A 121 26.28 2.96 8.72
CA SER A 121 27.29 3.60 9.56
C SER A 121 26.68 4.40 10.71
N ASP A 122 27.46 4.60 11.78
CA ASP A 122 27.02 5.34 12.96
C ASP A 122 27.41 6.82 12.92
N ASP A 123 28.11 7.29 11.87
CA ASP A 123 28.60 8.68 11.75
C ASP A 123 27.54 9.67 11.26
N GLY A 124 26.35 9.20 10.95
CA GLY A 124 25.23 10.02 10.51
C GLY A 124 25.34 10.55 9.06
N ALA A 125 26.43 10.25 8.34
CA ALA A 125 26.62 10.70 6.97
C ALA A 125 25.75 9.91 5.98
N LEU A 126 25.28 10.57 4.93
CA LEU A 126 24.58 9.98 3.79
C LEU A 126 25.43 10.19 2.53
N SER A 127 26.06 9.13 2.04
CA SER A 127 26.87 9.12 0.82
C SER A 127 26.29 8.10 -0.14
N ILE A 128 25.82 8.56 -1.27
CA ILE A 128 25.22 7.76 -2.35
C ILE A 128 25.95 8.11 -3.64
N SER A 129 26.52 7.12 -4.31
CA SER A 129 27.11 7.28 -5.63
C SER A 129 26.16 6.75 -6.69
N ASP A 130 25.95 7.55 -7.73
CA ASP A 130 25.10 7.19 -8.89
C ASP A 130 23.74 6.61 -8.47
N GLY A 131 23.10 7.29 -7.51
CA GLY A 131 21.78 6.91 -7.03
C GLY A 131 20.72 7.00 -8.12
N ARG A 132 19.77 6.08 -8.14
CA ARG A 132 18.65 6.01 -9.07
C ARG A 132 17.33 5.96 -8.32
N HIS A 133 16.26 6.41 -8.94
CA HIS A 133 14.93 6.36 -8.33
C HIS A 133 14.29 5.00 -8.62
N PRO A 134 14.03 4.13 -7.62
CA PRO A 134 13.65 2.72 -7.82
C PRO A 134 12.37 2.52 -8.63
N VAL A 135 11.46 3.49 -8.60
CA VAL A 135 10.20 3.41 -9.35
C VAL A 135 10.34 4.03 -10.73
N ILE A 136 10.95 5.22 -10.83
CA ILE A 136 11.00 5.95 -12.11
C ILE A 136 11.94 5.27 -13.08
N GLU A 137 13.06 4.67 -12.64
CA GLU A 137 13.97 3.94 -13.52
C GLU A 137 13.32 2.74 -14.22
N VAL A 138 12.30 2.14 -13.59
CA VAL A 138 11.57 0.99 -14.15
C VAL A 138 10.39 1.42 -15.04
N LEU A 139 9.70 2.51 -14.67
CA LEU A 139 8.50 2.95 -15.38
C LEU A 139 8.77 3.86 -16.58
N ARG A 140 9.94 4.51 -16.62
CA ARG A 140 10.26 5.46 -17.68
C ARG A 140 10.90 4.74 -18.87
N GLU A 141 10.39 5.02 -20.07
CA GLU A 141 11.07 4.64 -21.29
C GLU A 141 12.38 5.45 -21.44
N GLY A 142 13.50 4.78 -21.64
CA GLY A 142 14.81 5.39 -21.80
C GLY A 142 15.71 5.27 -20.58
N GLN A 143 16.95 5.77 -20.70
CA GLN A 143 17.95 5.64 -19.66
C GLN A 143 17.70 6.64 -18.52
N TYR A 144 17.62 6.17 -17.28
CA TYR A 144 17.61 7.02 -16.09
C TYR A 144 18.99 7.66 -15.88
N ILE A 145 19.02 8.94 -15.55
CA ILE A 145 20.28 9.67 -15.27
C ILE A 145 20.57 9.57 -13.76
N PRO A 146 21.61 8.83 -13.34
CA PRO A 146 21.96 8.68 -11.93
C PRO A 146 22.48 9.99 -11.33
N ASN A 147 22.25 10.20 -10.03
CA ASN A 147 22.75 11.35 -9.31
C ASN A 147 23.35 10.95 -7.96
N SER A 148 24.52 11.48 -7.65
CA SER A 148 25.20 11.24 -6.37
C SER A 148 24.76 12.23 -5.30
N LEU A 149 24.88 11.83 -4.04
CA LEU A 149 24.56 12.67 -2.87
C LEU A 149 25.64 12.54 -1.81
N GLN A 150 25.97 13.66 -1.17
CA GLN A 150 26.73 13.70 0.07
C GLN A 150 26.06 14.70 1.02
N LEU A 151 25.54 14.20 2.15
CA LEU A 151 25.04 15.00 3.25
C LEU A 151 25.62 14.47 4.57
N ASP A 152 26.01 15.38 5.43
CA ASP A 152 26.50 15.07 6.77
C ASP A 152 26.21 16.24 7.74
N ASN A 153 26.45 16.05 9.02
CA ASN A 153 26.23 17.10 10.01
C ASN A 153 27.48 17.99 10.26
N LYS A 154 28.57 17.84 9.48
CA LYS A 154 29.85 18.51 9.68
C LYS A 154 30.14 19.56 8.63
N GLN A 155 29.87 19.26 7.35
CA GLN A 155 30.23 20.13 6.22
C GLN A 155 29.06 20.34 5.24
N ARG A 156 28.18 19.37 5.07
CA ARG A 156 27.14 19.38 4.04
C ARG A 156 25.77 19.03 4.65
N GLN A 157 25.30 19.87 5.56
CA GLN A 157 24.07 19.63 6.30
C GLN A 157 22.82 20.10 5.55
N LEU A 158 22.88 21.29 4.97
CA LEU A 158 21.78 21.90 4.23
C LEU A 158 22.16 22.03 2.74
N MET A 159 21.42 21.36 1.87
CA MET A 159 21.56 21.48 0.42
C MET A 159 20.43 22.35 -0.12
N ILE A 160 20.75 23.50 -0.68
CA ILE A 160 19.83 24.33 -1.46
C ILE A 160 19.89 23.86 -2.92
N LEU A 161 18.77 23.39 -3.45
CA LEU A 161 18.68 22.81 -4.78
C LEU A 161 17.84 23.69 -5.69
N THR A 162 18.48 24.30 -6.71
CA THR A 162 17.82 25.15 -7.70
C THR A 162 17.72 24.46 -9.07
N GLY A 163 17.12 25.14 -10.03
CA GLY A 163 17.02 24.67 -11.42
C GLY A 163 15.60 24.71 -11.98
N PRO A 164 15.47 24.44 -13.29
CA PRO A 164 14.20 24.57 -14.00
C PRO A 164 13.12 23.62 -13.49
N ASN A 165 11.86 23.97 -13.79
CA ASN A 165 10.74 23.04 -13.64
C ASN A 165 10.97 21.80 -14.51
N MET A 166 10.50 20.66 -14.06
CA MET A 166 10.73 19.36 -14.71
C MET A 166 12.21 18.93 -14.78
N GLY A 167 13.17 19.72 -14.24
CA GLY A 167 14.59 19.36 -14.20
C GLY A 167 14.92 18.14 -13.36
N GLY A 168 14.01 17.71 -12.46
CA GLY A 168 14.17 16.50 -11.65
C GLY A 168 14.48 16.75 -10.17
N LYS A 169 14.34 17.99 -9.65
CA LYS A 169 14.57 18.35 -8.23
C LYS A 169 13.83 17.41 -7.27
N SER A 170 12.51 17.35 -7.39
CA SER A 170 11.65 16.51 -6.53
C SER A 170 11.96 15.01 -6.68
N THR A 171 12.30 14.56 -7.89
CA THR A 171 12.71 13.18 -8.18
C THR A 171 14.00 12.84 -7.43
N TYR A 172 15.00 13.71 -7.48
CA TYR A 172 16.29 13.52 -6.78
C TYR A 172 16.12 13.48 -5.26
N MET A 173 15.29 14.34 -4.69
CA MET A 173 15.00 14.30 -3.26
C MET A 173 14.29 13.01 -2.85
N ARG A 174 13.23 12.62 -3.59
CA ARG A 174 12.51 11.37 -3.32
C ARG A 174 13.39 10.13 -3.48
N GLN A 175 14.26 10.09 -4.48
CA GLN A 175 15.29 9.05 -4.65
C GLN A 175 16.11 8.89 -3.37
N THR A 176 16.60 9.98 -2.82
CA THR A 176 17.41 9.96 -1.58
C THR A 176 16.63 9.36 -0.42
N ALA A 177 15.40 9.81 -0.20
CA ALA A 177 14.55 9.30 0.88
C ALA A 177 14.29 7.79 0.72
N LEU A 178 13.93 7.36 -0.49
CA LEU A 178 13.65 5.94 -0.77
C LEU A 178 14.88 5.07 -0.56
N ILE A 179 16.07 5.50 -0.99
CA ILE A 179 17.33 4.78 -0.76
C ILE A 179 17.58 4.62 0.75
N CYS A 180 17.39 5.67 1.55
CA CYS A 180 17.55 5.59 3.01
C CYS A 180 16.55 4.61 3.65
N VAL A 181 15.29 4.67 3.26
CA VAL A 181 14.24 3.76 3.77
C VAL A 181 14.52 2.31 3.36
N MET A 182 14.87 2.06 2.09
CA MET A 182 15.23 0.73 1.60
C MET A 182 16.40 0.14 2.35
N ALA A 183 17.47 0.91 2.53
CA ALA A 183 18.68 0.47 3.26
C ALA A 183 18.34 0.07 4.69
N GLN A 184 17.57 0.89 5.42
CA GLN A 184 17.18 0.61 6.80
C GLN A 184 16.17 -0.53 6.93
N ALA A 185 15.41 -0.84 5.87
CA ALA A 185 14.59 -2.03 5.79
C ALA A 185 15.39 -3.32 5.51
N GLY A 186 16.72 -3.21 5.28
CA GLY A 186 17.60 -4.34 4.96
C GLY A 186 17.64 -4.70 3.47
N CYS A 187 17.13 -3.83 2.60
CA CYS A 187 17.15 -4.03 1.16
C CYS A 187 18.49 -3.56 0.55
N PHE A 188 18.83 -4.12 -0.61
CA PHE A 188 19.80 -3.52 -1.51
C PHE A 188 19.20 -2.27 -2.15
N VAL A 189 20.05 -1.34 -2.58
CA VAL A 189 19.65 0.01 -3.01
C VAL A 189 20.08 0.30 -4.44
N PRO A 190 19.30 1.10 -5.19
CA PRO A 190 19.59 1.49 -6.56
C PRO A 190 20.71 2.57 -6.61
N ALA A 191 21.94 2.13 -6.50
CA ALA A 191 23.13 2.98 -6.53
C ALA A 191 24.33 2.19 -7.05
N SER A 192 25.46 2.86 -7.37
CA SER A 192 26.75 2.18 -7.60
C SER A 192 27.45 1.87 -6.27
N SER A 193 27.26 2.72 -5.26
CA SER A 193 27.62 2.46 -3.87
C SER A 193 26.79 3.35 -2.94
N ALA A 194 26.56 2.89 -1.71
CA ALA A 194 25.88 3.69 -0.70
C ALA A 194 26.46 3.41 0.69
N ARG A 195 26.79 4.47 1.43
CA ARG A 195 27.17 4.45 2.85
C ARG A 195 26.24 5.40 3.59
N LEU A 196 25.44 4.85 4.50
CA LEU A 196 24.30 5.55 5.05
C LEU A 196 24.30 5.48 6.58
N GLY A 197 24.27 6.65 7.21
CA GLY A 197 23.98 6.78 8.63
C GLY A 197 22.51 6.48 8.91
N ILE A 198 22.24 6.11 10.16
CA ILE A 198 20.87 5.85 10.60
C ILE A 198 20.05 7.14 10.58
N VAL A 199 18.91 7.10 9.90
CA VAL A 199 17.92 8.17 9.83
C VAL A 199 16.72 7.74 10.68
N ASP A 200 16.44 8.49 11.73
CA ASP A 200 15.32 8.18 12.64
C ASP A 200 13.97 8.54 12.05
N ARG A 201 13.90 9.57 11.23
CA ARG A 201 12.70 10.03 10.53
C ARG A 201 13.04 10.67 9.19
N VAL A 202 12.18 10.43 8.22
CA VAL A 202 12.20 11.15 6.94
C VAL A 202 10.96 12.05 6.92
N PHE A 203 11.21 13.36 6.91
CA PHE A 203 10.15 14.35 6.73
C PHE A 203 10.13 14.83 5.29
N THR A 204 8.96 14.87 4.70
CA THR A 204 8.79 15.35 3.33
C THR A 204 7.71 16.40 3.27
N ARG A 205 8.01 17.52 2.64
CA ARG A 205 7.04 18.48 2.15
C ARG A 205 7.26 18.64 0.64
N VAL A 206 6.61 17.77 -0.14
CA VAL A 206 6.80 17.66 -1.59
C VAL A 206 5.44 17.67 -2.28
N GLY A 207 5.20 18.68 -3.12
CA GLY A 207 3.93 18.87 -3.83
C GLY A 207 2.86 19.60 -3.00
N ALA A 208 1.95 20.26 -3.69
CA ALA A 208 0.76 20.87 -3.09
C ALA A 208 -0.40 19.86 -3.19
N HIS A 209 -0.95 19.45 -2.06
CA HIS A 209 -2.25 18.79 -2.02
C HIS A 209 -3.29 19.77 -1.46
N ASP A 210 -4.34 19.99 -2.23
CA ASP A 210 -5.50 20.73 -1.74
C ASP A 210 -6.26 19.83 -0.76
N ASP A 211 -6.32 20.23 0.49
CA ASP A 211 -7.22 19.60 1.47
C ASP A 211 -8.64 20.17 1.33
N LEU A 212 -9.31 19.75 0.27
CA LEU A 212 -10.70 20.16 -0.03
C LEU A 212 -11.69 19.68 1.04
N VAL A 213 -11.33 18.67 1.83
CA VAL A 213 -12.23 18.08 2.84
C VAL A 213 -12.33 18.96 4.08
N HIS A 214 -11.24 19.60 4.50
CA HIS A 214 -11.22 20.44 5.70
C HIS A 214 -11.28 21.93 5.41
N GLY A 215 -11.32 22.33 4.12
CA GLY A 215 -11.42 23.74 3.71
C GLY A 215 -10.19 24.60 4.08
N HIS A 216 -9.06 23.96 4.36
CA HIS A 216 -7.81 24.68 4.61
C HIS A 216 -7.19 25.14 3.29
N SER A 217 -6.66 26.38 3.27
CA SER A 217 -5.84 26.81 2.14
C SER A 217 -4.55 25.98 2.05
N THR A 218 -4.02 25.81 0.83
CA THR A 218 -2.74 25.14 0.60
C THR A 218 -1.62 25.70 1.47
N PHE A 219 -1.61 27.01 1.68
CA PHE A 219 -0.66 27.68 2.56
C PHE A 219 -0.82 27.27 4.04
N MET A 220 -2.06 27.11 4.55
CA MET A 220 -2.27 26.66 5.92
C MET A 220 -1.79 25.21 6.14
N VAL A 221 -2.06 24.32 5.19
CA VAL A 221 -1.56 22.94 5.23
C VAL A 221 -0.02 22.93 5.24
N GLU A 222 0.59 23.74 4.38
CA GLU A 222 2.04 23.89 4.34
C GLU A 222 2.62 24.35 5.69
N MET A 223 2.00 25.34 6.34
CA MET A 223 2.45 25.83 7.64
C MET A 223 2.29 24.79 8.76
N LEU A 224 1.24 23.98 8.74
CA LEU A 224 1.05 22.89 9.69
C LEU A 224 2.09 21.80 9.54
N GLU A 225 2.42 21.43 8.29
CA GLU A 225 3.46 20.44 8.00
C GLU A 225 4.85 20.94 8.40
N LEU A 226 5.19 22.19 8.07
CA LEU A 226 6.43 22.82 8.52
C LEU A 226 6.54 22.88 10.05
N ALA A 227 5.46 23.26 10.73
CA ALA A 227 5.43 23.28 12.20
C ALA A 227 5.65 21.88 12.79
N ASN A 228 5.09 20.84 12.15
CA ASN A 228 5.35 19.45 12.55
C ASN A 228 6.82 19.07 12.37
N ILE A 229 7.43 19.42 11.24
CA ILE A 229 8.86 19.18 10.97
C ILE A 229 9.71 19.89 12.03
N LEU A 230 9.51 21.20 12.21
CA LEU A 230 10.31 21.99 13.14
C LEU A 230 10.17 21.55 14.61
N ARG A 231 9.05 20.96 14.99
CA ARG A 231 8.86 20.40 16.35
C ARG A 231 9.52 19.06 16.56
N ASN A 232 9.47 18.19 15.55
CA ASN A 232 9.81 16.78 15.70
C ASN A 232 11.12 16.34 15.05
N ALA A 233 11.74 17.16 14.20
CA ALA A 233 13.01 16.84 13.58
C ALA A 233 14.15 16.80 14.60
N THR A 234 15.05 15.84 14.43
CA THR A 234 16.25 15.61 15.25
C THR A 234 17.50 15.71 14.37
N PRO A 235 18.70 15.81 14.91
CA PRO A 235 19.94 15.79 14.12
C PRO A 235 20.10 14.53 13.24
N ASN A 236 19.43 13.45 13.59
CA ASN A 236 19.45 12.20 12.82
C ASN A 236 18.35 12.10 11.76
N SER A 237 17.45 13.08 11.69
CA SER A 237 16.39 13.10 10.68
C SER A 237 16.92 13.53 9.31
N LEU A 238 16.16 13.20 8.27
CA LEU A 238 16.32 13.72 6.90
C LEU A 238 15.06 14.53 6.55
N VAL A 239 15.26 15.79 6.17
CA VAL A 239 14.17 16.69 5.79
C VAL A 239 14.26 17.04 4.31
N LEU A 240 13.13 16.89 3.59
CA LEU A 240 12.99 17.20 2.18
C LEU A 240 11.91 18.26 2.00
N LEU A 241 12.31 19.46 1.62
CA LEU A 241 11.41 20.61 1.38
C LEU A 241 11.41 20.96 -0.08
N ASP A 242 10.23 20.99 -0.69
CA ASP A 242 10.05 21.31 -2.11
C ASP A 242 9.14 22.53 -2.23
N GLU A 243 9.74 23.62 -2.72
CA GLU A 243 9.04 24.85 -3.13
C GLU A 243 8.18 25.49 -2.01
N ILE A 244 8.75 25.62 -0.83
CA ILE A 244 8.08 26.27 0.31
C ILE A 244 7.82 27.75 0.04
N GLY A 245 6.64 28.23 0.46
CA GLY A 245 6.24 29.64 0.36
C GLY A 245 5.52 30.00 -0.94
N ARG A 246 5.14 29.05 -1.79
CA ARG A 246 4.39 29.34 -3.03
C ARG A 246 2.97 29.87 -2.80
N GLY A 247 2.38 29.59 -1.63
CA GLY A 247 1.01 29.99 -1.30
C GLY A 247 0.84 31.42 -0.80
N THR A 248 1.91 32.23 -0.81
CA THR A 248 1.91 33.62 -0.32
C THR A 248 2.67 34.57 -1.28
N SER A 249 2.88 35.83 -0.88
CA SER A 249 3.66 36.78 -1.69
C SER A 249 5.12 36.29 -1.79
N THR A 250 5.81 36.66 -2.88
CA THR A 250 7.19 36.24 -3.14
C THR A 250 8.13 36.61 -1.99
N PHE A 251 7.99 37.81 -1.43
CA PHE A 251 8.85 38.27 -0.33
C PHE A 251 8.57 37.52 0.98
N ASP A 252 7.29 37.29 1.32
CA ASP A 252 6.93 36.53 2.51
C ASP A 252 7.35 35.07 2.38
N GLY A 253 7.18 34.48 1.19
CA GLY A 253 7.61 33.11 0.90
C GLY A 253 9.12 32.94 1.02
N LEU A 254 9.90 33.89 0.50
CA LEU A 254 11.37 33.89 0.64
C LEU A 254 11.79 34.05 2.10
N ALA A 255 11.18 34.99 2.85
CA ALA A 255 11.48 35.19 4.26
C ALA A 255 11.18 33.95 5.10
N LEU A 256 10.07 33.27 4.81
CA LEU A 256 9.72 31.99 5.44
C LEU A 256 10.73 30.90 5.12
N ALA A 257 11.08 30.72 3.83
CA ALA A 257 12.05 29.73 3.38
C ALA A 257 13.43 29.98 4.05
N TRP A 258 13.81 31.23 4.18
CA TRP A 258 15.06 31.63 4.85
C TRP A 258 15.05 31.26 6.33
N ALA A 259 14.02 31.68 7.08
CA ALA A 259 13.90 31.39 8.50
C ALA A 259 13.82 29.87 8.80
N VAL A 260 13.12 29.10 7.96
CA VAL A 260 13.09 27.64 8.06
C VAL A 260 14.47 27.02 7.82
N SER A 261 15.22 27.53 6.85
CA SER A 261 16.59 27.07 6.56
C SER A 261 17.53 27.31 7.74
N GLU A 262 17.47 28.50 8.36
CA GLU A 262 18.25 28.82 9.56
C GLU A 262 17.90 27.91 10.74
N GLU A 263 16.60 27.72 11.03
CA GLU A 263 16.17 26.87 12.14
C GLU A 263 16.56 25.40 11.94
N LEU A 264 16.38 24.85 10.74
CA LEU A 264 16.80 23.47 10.43
C LEU A 264 18.31 23.29 10.51
N HIS A 265 19.09 24.29 10.12
CA HIS A 265 20.55 24.27 10.16
C HIS A 265 21.09 24.47 11.57
N ALA A 266 20.85 25.63 12.18
CA ALA A 266 21.48 26.03 13.47
C ALA A 266 20.67 25.51 14.68
N GLY A 267 19.32 25.61 14.64
CA GLY A 267 18.47 25.23 15.77
C GLY A 267 18.34 23.71 15.91
N LYS A 268 18.19 22.99 14.82
CA LYS A 268 17.97 21.54 14.82
C LYS A 268 19.20 20.72 14.43
N GLY A 269 20.08 21.28 13.63
CA GLY A 269 21.27 20.56 13.14
C GLY A 269 20.94 19.38 12.22
N VAL A 270 19.85 19.47 11.45
CA VAL A 270 19.25 18.35 10.72
C VAL A 270 19.67 18.35 9.24
N LYS A 271 19.92 17.17 8.68
CA LYS A 271 20.22 17.02 7.25
C LYS A 271 19.00 17.40 6.42
N THR A 272 19.15 18.39 5.56
CA THR A 272 18.05 18.98 4.79
C THR A 272 18.39 19.13 3.32
N MET A 273 17.47 18.70 2.45
CA MET A 273 17.46 19.05 1.02
C MET A 273 16.30 20.01 0.77
N PHE A 274 16.60 21.19 0.28
CA PHE A 274 15.62 22.25 0.06
C PHE A 274 15.61 22.65 -1.41
N ALA A 275 14.62 22.18 -2.15
CA ALA A 275 14.40 22.61 -3.54
C ALA A 275 13.60 23.91 -3.57
N THR A 276 14.06 24.87 -4.35
CA THR A 276 13.46 26.20 -4.41
C THR A 276 13.55 26.84 -5.79
N HIS A 277 12.63 27.77 -6.05
CA HIS A 277 12.70 28.73 -7.17
C HIS A 277 13.21 30.11 -6.73
N TYR A 278 13.37 30.32 -5.42
CA TYR A 278 13.95 31.56 -4.93
C TYR A 278 15.46 31.53 -5.07
N HIS A 279 15.99 32.15 -6.15
CA HIS A 279 17.43 32.22 -6.36
C HIS A 279 18.15 32.90 -5.22
N GLN A 280 17.51 33.89 -4.58
CA GLN A 280 18.07 34.59 -3.40
C GLN A 280 18.32 33.65 -2.21
N LEU A 281 17.61 32.51 -2.12
CA LEU A 281 17.86 31.52 -1.06
C LEU A 281 19.25 30.88 -1.18
N THR A 282 19.90 30.94 -2.35
CA THR A 282 21.29 30.47 -2.49
C THR A 282 22.28 31.29 -1.67
N ASP A 283 21.95 32.52 -1.32
CA ASP A 283 22.79 33.37 -0.47
C ASP A 283 22.92 32.84 0.97
N VAL A 284 21.98 31.98 1.40
CA VAL A 284 22.04 31.26 2.69
C VAL A 284 23.36 30.50 2.84
N SER A 285 23.89 29.93 1.75
CA SER A 285 25.17 29.21 1.79
C SER A 285 26.39 30.07 2.07
N SER A 286 26.29 31.38 1.90
CA SER A 286 27.35 32.31 2.27
C SER A 286 27.33 32.69 3.77
N ILE A 287 26.22 32.39 4.46
CA ILE A 287 25.96 32.75 5.85
C ILE A 287 26.03 31.53 6.77
N LEU A 288 25.54 30.38 6.31
CA LEU A 288 25.46 29.15 7.07
C LEU A 288 26.60 28.18 6.68
N ASP A 289 27.56 27.97 7.55
CA ASP A 289 28.83 27.24 7.29
C ASP A 289 28.69 25.83 6.72
N ARG A 290 27.62 25.13 7.02
CA ARG A 290 27.43 23.74 6.61
C ARG A 290 26.34 23.60 5.50
N SER A 291 26.20 24.66 4.73
CA SER A 291 25.25 24.68 3.61
C SER A 291 25.96 24.67 2.28
N ILE A 292 25.35 24.02 1.30
CA ILE A 292 25.86 23.92 -0.06
C ILE A 292 24.75 24.28 -1.06
N ASN A 293 25.15 24.93 -2.14
CA ASN A 293 24.27 25.13 -3.29
C ASN A 293 24.50 24.02 -4.31
N CYS A 294 23.40 23.49 -4.83
CA CYS A 294 23.39 22.59 -5.96
C CYS A 294 22.32 23.03 -6.97
N HIS A 295 22.49 22.64 -8.21
CA HIS A 295 21.48 22.91 -9.24
C HIS A 295 21.29 21.75 -10.19
N MET A 296 20.06 21.65 -10.75
CA MET A 296 19.78 20.74 -11.86
C MET A 296 20.29 21.37 -13.15
N GLN A 297 21.19 20.65 -13.83
CA GLN A 297 21.78 21.13 -15.08
C GLN A 297 20.77 21.16 -16.22
N ALA A 298 20.81 22.24 -16.98
CA ALA A 298 20.11 22.39 -18.26
C ALA A 298 21.10 22.99 -19.30
N LYS A 299 20.90 22.64 -20.53
CA LYS A 299 21.65 23.20 -21.67
C LYS A 299 20.69 23.99 -22.52
N GLU A 300 21.05 25.25 -22.77
CA GLU A 300 20.36 26.12 -23.74
C GLU A 300 21.10 26.07 -25.07
N ASP A 301 20.38 25.75 -26.15
CA ASP A 301 20.91 25.73 -27.53
C ASP A 301 19.95 26.52 -28.39
N GLY A 302 20.26 27.83 -28.51
CA GLY A 302 19.39 28.78 -29.20
C GLY A 302 18.06 29.02 -28.46
N HIS A 303 16.97 28.46 -28.96
CA HIS A 303 15.62 28.58 -28.36
C HIS A 303 15.14 27.31 -27.66
N GLU A 304 15.96 26.27 -27.60
CA GLU A 304 15.59 24.99 -27.05
C GLU A 304 16.33 24.75 -25.72
N LEU A 305 15.56 24.47 -24.66
CA LEU A 305 16.06 24.11 -23.34
C LEU A 305 16.09 22.60 -23.16
N THR A 306 17.28 22.02 -23.14
CA THR A 306 17.46 20.58 -22.87
C THR A 306 17.74 20.35 -21.40
N LEU A 307 16.87 19.61 -20.72
CA LEU A 307 17.03 19.21 -19.32
C LEU A 307 17.97 18.00 -19.22
N LEU A 308 19.10 18.16 -18.53
CA LEU A 308 20.10 17.09 -18.41
C LEU A 308 19.81 16.14 -17.24
N HIS A 309 18.88 16.47 -16.34
CA HIS A 309 18.51 15.70 -15.15
C HIS A 309 19.71 15.33 -14.26
N ARG A 310 20.77 16.11 -14.32
CA ARG A 310 22.00 15.91 -13.55
C ARG A 310 22.18 17.02 -12.55
N VAL A 311 22.54 16.65 -11.31
CA VAL A 311 22.86 17.60 -10.24
C VAL A 311 24.34 18.02 -10.36
N ALA A 312 24.60 19.31 -10.22
CA ALA A 312 25.93 19.89 -10.09
C ALA A 312 26.02 20.78 -8.84
N GLU A 313 27.22 20.92 -8.30
CA GLU A 313 27.50 21.85 -7.20
C GLU A 313 27.56 23.29 -7.69
N GLY A 314 27.23 24.22 -6.82
CA GLY A 314 27.18 25.66 -7.07
C GLY A 314 25.78 26.17 -7.40
N PRO A 315 25.58 27.49 -7.34
CA PRO A 315 24.34 28.13 -7.79
C PRO A 315 24.21 28.05 -9.31
N THR A 316 23.00 28.16 -9.84
CA THR A 316 22.80 28.38 -11.27
C THR A 316 22.76 29.87 -11.56
N ASP A 317 23.50 30.32 -12.57
CA ASP A 317 23.53 31.72 -13.01
C ASP A 317 22.33 32.08 -13.90
N ALA A 318 21.59 31.09 -14.39
CA ALA A 318 20.47 31.27 -15.30
C ALA A 318 19.13 31.07 -14.58
N SER A 319 18.26 32.06 -14.67
CA SER A 319 16.85 31.95 -14.35
C SER A 319 16.13 31.36 -15.55
N PHE A 320 15.73 30.09 -15.47
CA PHE A 320 14.93 29.42 -16.52
C PHE A 320 13.42 29.61 -16.29
N GLY A 321 13.01 30.71 -15.65
CA GLY A 321 11.63 31.12 -15.55
C GLY A 321 11.20 31.83 -16.83
N ILE A 322 10.29 31.23 -17.58
CA ILE A 322 9.54 31.91 -18.66
C ILE A 322 8.31 32.53 -18.03
#